data_bddee37fd0eaad697b4e17dfd203e57b
#
_entry.id   bddee37fd0eaad697b4e17dfd203e57b
#
_cell.length_a   1.000
_cell.length_b   1.000
_cell.length_c   1.000
_cell.angle_alpha   90.00
_cell.angle_beta   90.00
_cell.angle_gamma   90.00
#
_symmetry.space_group_name_H-M   'P 1'
#
loop_
_entity.id
_entity.type
_entity.pdbx_description
1 polymer ?
#
loop_
_entity_poly.entity_id
_entity_poly.type
_entity_poly.pdbx_seq_one_letter_code
_entity_poly.pdbx_strand_id
1 'polypeptide(L)'
;VRLAACAGDCIDEDGSKIEGRVVTSDLRGVHDAQELLLDAFKTGSFYGPLSWNKLFDARLFKDKGIHYDETMLFGDDASVLHRVFEGEKCNCLGDTLYHYRTRAGQITTAGFPPRKLDDLRMYWDWLQYFAAKPDRTEYQQWATACYWRLFYQFWCQSGAAGNLNDLKDQFMAHKKHLDAVVPDLMRSPLLSAGEKVRLVLFSANPSAFYGAATAWGRLT
;
A
#
# COMPACT_ATOMS: atom_id res chain seq x y z
N VAL A 1 9.12 10.61 -22.81
CA VAL A 1 8.31 10.08 -21.71
C VAL A 1 7.33 11.14 -21.22
N ARG A 2 6.17 10.72 -20.74
CA ARG A 2 5.12 11.62 -20.19
C ARG A 2 5.07 11.60 -18.66
N LEU A 3 5.98 10.84 -18.03
CA LEU A 3 6.06 10.67 -16.60
C LEU A 3 7.53 10.66 -16.16
N ALA A 4 7.83 11.38 -15.08
CA ALA A 4 9.11 11.31 -14.40
C ALA A 4 8.89 11.15 -12.90
N ALA A 5 9.80 10.44 -12.22
CA ALA A 5 9.79 10.25 -10.78
C ALA A 5 11.17 10.58 -10.20
N CYS A 6 11.21 11.10 -8.98
CA CYS A 6 12.43 11.41 -8.27
C CYS A 6 12.44 10.82 -6.86
N ALA A 7 13.61 10.74 -6.24
CA ALA A 7 13.71 10.46 -4.82
C ALA A 7 13.22 11.66 -3.98
N GLY A 8 12.84 11.39 -2.74
CA GLY A 8 12.45 12.39 -1.75
C GLY A 8 13.00 12.05 -0.37
N ASP A 9 13.02 13.03 0.49
CA ASP A 9 13.30 12.87 1.91
C ASP A 9 12.23 13.57 2.77
N CYS A 10 12.29 13.33 4.08
CA CYS A 10 11.42 14.01 5.02
C CYS A 10 12.20 15.09 5.77
N ILE A 11 11.56 16.23 5.94
CA ILE A 11 12.06 17.34 6.78
C ILE A 11 11.03 17.64 7.88
N ASP A 12 11.48 18.19 8.99
CA ASP A 12 10.63 18.69 10.07
C ASP A 12 10.04 20.08 9.75
N GLU A 13 9.37 20.67 10.73
CA GLU A 13 8.76 21.99 10.59
C GLU A 13 9.79 23.10 10.36
N ASP A 14 11.00 22.95 10.90
CA ASP A 14 12.10 23.91 10.78
C ASP A 14 12.91 23.74 9.48
N GLY A 15 12.64 22.67 8.73
CA GLY A 15 13.33 22.33 7.50
C GLY A 15 14.56 21.45 7.70
N SER A 16 14.79 20.94 8.92
CA SER A 16 15.86 20.00 9.20
C SER A 16 15.51 18.61 8.69
N LYS A 17 16.48 17.90 8.13
CA LYS A 17 16.29 16.57 7.57
C LYS A 17 16.01 15.55 8.68
N ILE A 18 15.01 14.70 8.47
CA ILE A 18 14.68 13.59 9.38
C ILE A 18 15.44 12.36 8.91
N GLU A 19 16.45 11.94 9.69
CA GLU A 19 17.29 10.80 9.34
C GLU A 19 16.47 9.50 9.17
N GLY A 20 16.86 8.70 8.16
CA GLY A 20 16.24 7.42 7.86
C GLY A 20 14.85 7.50 7.20
N ARG A 21 14.29 8.68 7.00
CA ARG A 21 13.03 8.87 6.29
C ARG A 21 13.25 9.33 4.86
N VAL A 22 13.44 8.35 3.98
CA VAL A 22 13.67 8.60 2.55
C VAL A 22 12.65 7.82 1.70
N VAL A 23 12.32 8.38 0.55
CA VAL A 23 11.54 7.73 -0.50
C VAL A 23 12.44 7.57 -1.71
N THR A 24 12.88 6.36 -1.96
CA THR A 24 13.84 6.05 -3.04
C THR A 24 13.53 4.70 -3.67
N SER A 25 14.13 4.44 -4.82
CA SER A 25 14.13 3.17 -5.53
C SER A 25 15.50 2.99 -6.18
N ASP A 26 15.86 1.77 -6.53
CA ASP A 26 17.05 1.47 -7.31
C ASP A 26 16.83 1.64 -8.83
N LEU A 27 15.60 1.86 -9.25
CA LEU A 27 15.27 2.12 -10.65
C LEU A 27 15.92 3.44 -11.12
N ARG A 28 16.59 3.39 -12.28
CA ARG A 28 17.24 4.55 -12.90
C ARG A 28 17.00 4.57 -14.41
N GLY A 29 16.75 5.77 -14.96
CA GLY A 29 16.45 5.92 -16.38
C GLY A 29 15.02 5.55 -16.73
N VAL A 30 14.80 5.09 -17.95
CA VAL A 30 13.45 4.87 -18.51
C VAL A 30 12.99 3.43 -18.30
N HIS A 31 11.91 3.25 -17.55
CA HIS A 31 11.27 1.98 -17.22
C HIS A 31 9.81 1.94 -17.67
N ASP A 32 9.19 0.75 -17.73
CA ASP A 32 7.74 0.63 -17.72
C ASP A 32 7.21 1.27 -16.42
N ALA A 33 6.25 2.18 -16.52
CA ALA A 33 5.81 2.90 -15.34
C ALA A 33 5.17 1.99 -14.27
N GLN A 34 4.57 0.86 -14.69
CA GLN A 34 4.03 -0.11 -13.72
C GLN A 34 5.12 -0.83 -12.92
N GLU A 35 6.37 -0.91 -13.42
CA GLU A 35 7.50 -1.47 -12.65
C GLU A 35 7.74 -0.72 -11.35
N LEU A 36 7.37 0.58 -11.27
CA LEU A 36 7.45 1.35 -10.03
C LEU A 36 6.54 0.78 -8.92
N LEU A 37 5.38 0.25 -9.30
CA LEU A 37 4.47 -0.42 -8.34
C LEU A 37 5.01 -1.78 -7.94
N LEU A 38 5.57 -2.53 -8.88
CA LEU A 38 6.19 -3.82 -8.59
C LEU A 38 7.40 -3.67 -7.67
N ASP A 39 8.24 -2.66 -7.92
CA ASP A 39 9.35 -2.30 -7.04
C ASP A 39 8.85 -1.99 -5.62
N ALA A 40 7.80 -1.18 -5.51
CA ALA A 40 7.18 -0.86 -4.22
C ALA A 40 6.65 -2.10 -3.48
N PHE A 41 6.03 -3.03 -4.19
CA PHE A 41 5.57 -4.29 -3.59
C PHE A 41 6.73 -5.15 -3.06
N LYS A 42 7.84 -5.18 -3.78
CA LYS A 42 9.01 -6.01 -3.45
C LYS A 42 9.84 -5.41 -2.32
N THR A 43 10.01 -4.11 -2.31
CA THR A 43 10.93 -3.41 -1.41
C THR A 43 10.24 -2.74 -0.22
N GLY A 44 8.92 -2.53 -0.30
CA GLY A 44 8.17 -1.71 0.64
C GLY A 44 8.42 -0.20 0.45
N SER A 45 9.11 0.20 -0.62
CA SER A 45 9.35 1.60 -0.94
C SER A 45 8.06 2.31 -1.34
N PHE A 46 7.91 3.55 -0.90
CA PHE A 46 6.82 4.42 -1.34
C PHE A 46 7.12 5.18 -2.63
N TYR A 47 8.26 4.93 -3.29
CA TYR A 47 8.66 5.61 -4.52
C TYR A 47 7.62 5.45 -5.65
N GLY A 48 7.06 4.25 -5.82
CA GLY A 48 6.05 3.95 -6.83
C GLY A 48 4.66 4.55 -6.53
N PRO A 49 4.07 4.30 -5.35
CA PRO A 49 2.67 4.65 -5.06
C PRO A 49 2.40 6.12 -4.72
N LEU A 50 3.41 6.92 -4.40
CA LEU A 50 3.19 8.34 -4.10
C LEU A 50 3.10 9.19 -5.36
N SER A 51 2.26 10.23 -5.36
CA SER A 51 2.11 11.17 -6.47
C SER A 51 3.06 12.36 -6.38
N TRP A 52 3.39 12.82 -5.17
CA TRP A 52 4.12 14.06 -4.94
C TRP A 52 5.58 14.03 -5.39
N ASN A 53 6.18 12.86 -5.57
CA ASN A 53 7.55 12.68 -6.09
C ASN A 53 7.57 12.51 -7.62
N LYS A 54 6.51 12.90 -8.33
CA LYS A 54 6.35 12.68 -9.75
C LYS A 54 5.90 13.92 -10.50
N LEU A 55 6.31 14.00 -11.76
CA LEU A 55 5.76 14.92 -12.74
C LEU A 55 4.97 14.13 -13.79
N PHE A 56 3.74 14.53 -14.00
CA PHE A 56 2.80 13.90 -14.92
C PHE A 56 2.46 14.86 -16.06
N ASP A 57 2.48 14.36 -17.29
CA ASP A 57 1.74 15.03 -18.36
C ASP A 57 0.23 14.91 -18.04
N ALA A 58 -0.47 16.02 -17.96
CA ALA A 58 -1.89 16.07 -17.61
C ALA A 58 -2.77 15.22 -18.54
N ARG A 59 -2.33 14.95 -19.75
CA ARG A 59 -3.02 14.08 -20.72
C ARG A 59 -3.09 12.64 -20.23
N LEU A 60 -2.19 12.18 -19.35
CA LEU A 60 -2.25 10.85 -18.75
C LEU A 60 -3.55 10.60 -18.00
N PHE A 61 -4.10 11.62 -17.38
CA PHE A 61 -5.39 11.58 -16.69
C PHE A 61 -6.54 11.87 -17.65
N LYS A 62 -6.43 12.94 -18.44
CA LYS A 62 -7.51 13.41 -19.32
C LYS A 62 -7.86 12.43 -20.42
N ASP A 63 -6.86 11.89 -21.13
CA ASP A 63 -7.06 10.99 -22.27
C ASP A 63 -7.62 9.63 -21.82
N LYS A 64 -7.29 9.19 -20.61
CA LYS A 64 -7.76 7.93 -20.01
C LYS A 64 -9.03 8.09 -19.17
N GLY A 65 -9.54 9.31 -19.00
CA GLY A 65 -10.71 9.60 -18.16
C GLY A 65 -10.51 9.20 -16.69
N ILE A 66 -9.27 9.32 -16.18
CA ILE A 66 -8.93 8.91 -14.82
C ILE A 66 -9.12 10.09 -13.87
N HIS A 67 -9.89 9.87 -12.80
CA HIS A 67 -10.14 10.82 -11.74
C HIS A 67 -9.81 10.20 -10.39
N TYR A 68 -9.37 11.02 -9.45
CA TYR A 68 -9.23 10.62 -8.05
C TYR A 68 -10.62 10.35 -7.44
N ASP A 69 -10.69 9.39 -6.53
CA ASP A 69 -11.90 9.11 -5.78
C ASP A 69 -12.00 10.07 -4.57
N GLU A 70 -12.87 11.06 -4.67
CA GLU A 70 -13.10 12.08 -3.63
C GLU A 70 -13.62 11.50 -2.31
N THR A 71 -14.02 10.23 -2.31
CA THR A 71 -14.44 9.53 -1.09
C THR A 71 -13.28 8.92 -0.32
N MET A 72 -12.09 8.82 -0.90
CA MET A 72 -10.88 8.29 -0.25
C MET A 72 -10.10 9.41 0.46
N LEU A 73 -9.56 9.09 1.64
CA LEU A 73 -8.68 9.99 2.39
C LEU A 73 -7.26 9.41 2.52
N PHE A 74 -7.13 8.08 2.51
CA PHE A 74 -5.86 7.37 2.51
C PHE A 74 -5.72 6.55 1.24
N GLY A 75 -4.51 6.43 0.72
CA GLY A 75 -4.24 5.70 -0.51
C GLY A 75 -4.86 6.31 -1.77
N ASP A 76 -5.42 7.53 -1.70
CA ASP A 76 -6.02 8.24 -2.82
C ASP A 76 -5.03 8.40 -3.97
N ASP A 77 -3.80 8.81 -3.70
CA ASP A 77 -2.69 8.89 -4.67
C ASP A 77 -2.54 7.57 -5.44
N ALA A 78 -2.31 6.50 -4.69
CA ALA A 78 -2.02 5.19 -5.23
C ALA A 78 -3.23 4.56 -5.94
N SER A 79 -4.46 4.90 -5.52
CA SER A 79 -5.70 4.31 -6.06
C SER A 79 -5.85 4.44 -7.57
N VAL A 80 -5.25 5.45 -8.19
CA VAL A 80 -5.35 5.70 -9.63
C VAL A 80 -4.09 5.34 -10.41
N LEU A 81 -2.92 5.25 -9.74
CA LEU A 81 -1.63 5.18 -10.42
C LEU A 81 -1.45 3.90 -11.25
N HIS A 82 -2.03 2.77 -10.86
CA HIS A 82 -1.97 1.54 -11.64
C HIS A 82 -2.58 1.70 -13.05
N ARG A 83 -3.63 2.54 -13.18
CA ARG A 83 -4.27 2.87 -14.46
C ARG A 83 -3.52 3.97 -15.20
N VAL A 84 -3.03 4.98 -14.48
CA VAL A 84 -2.23 6.07 -15.06
C VAL A 84 -0.97 5.52 -15.70
N PHE A 85 -0.30 4.57 -15.04
CA PHE A 85 0.95 3.95 -15.49
C PHE A 85 0.79 2.94 -16.64
N GLU A 86 -0.42 2.46 -16.88
CA GLU A 86 -0.66 1.45 -17.90
C GLU A 86 -0.23 1.92 -19.28
N GLY A 87 0.69 1.18 -19.91
CA GLY A 87 1.24 1.47 -21.23
C GLY A 87 2.19 2.68 -21.28
N GLU A 88 2.56 3.23 -20.14
CA GLU A 88 3.43 4.40 -20.06
C GLU A 88 4.86 4.04 -19.70
N LYS A 89 5.78 4.95 -20.02
CA LYS A 89 7.17 4.92 -19.55
C LYS A 89 7.40 6.04 -18.54
N CYS A 90 8.17 5.73 -17.49
CA CYS A 90 8.62 6.66 -16.48
C CYS A 90 10.13 6.83 -16.56
N ASN A 91 10.61 8.08 -16.52
CA ASN A 91 12.02 8.36 -16.30
C ASN A 91 12.28 8.46 -14.79
N CYS A 92 13.00 7.49 -14.24
CA CYS A 92 13.31 7.38 -12.82
C CYS A 92 14.63 8.06 -12.50
N LEU A 93 14.56 9.12 -11.68
CA LEU A 93 15.71 9.89 -11.22
C LEU A 93 16.11 9.41 -9.80
N GLY A 94 17.41 9.33 -9.57
CA GLY A 94 17.96 9.00 -8.24
C GLY A 94 18.12 10.20 -7.33
N ASP A 95 18.00 11.40 -7.90
CA ASP A 95 18.20 12.64 -7.16
C ASP A 95 17.02 12.91 -6.22
N THR A 96 17.34 13.39 -5.01
CA THR A 96 16.36 13.88 -4.05
C THR A 96 15.91 15.28 -4.45
N LEU A 97 14.75 15.37 -5.09
CA LEU A 97 14.21 16.62 -5.61
C LEU A 97 12.93 17.06 -4.91
N TYR A 98 12.47 16.30 -3.92
CA TYR A 98 11.28 16.63 -3.14
C TYR A 98 11.55 16.44 -1.64
N HIS A 99 11.15 17.44 -0.83
CA HIS A 99 11.27 17.44 0.61
C HIS A 99 9.87 17.39 1.23
N TYR A 100 9.49 16.22 1.75
CA TYR A 100 8.21 16.04 2.42
C TYR A 100 8.26 16.61 3.85
N ARG A 101 7.55 17.72 4.08
CA ARG A 101 7.53 18.35 5.40
C ARG A 101 6.58 17.62 6.35
N THR A 102 7.13 17.13 7.45
CA THR A 102 6.36 16.51 8.53
C THR A 102 5.94 17.58 9.54
N ARG A 103 4.65 17.60 9.89
CA ARG A 103 4.07 18.54 10.86
C ARG A 103 3.22 17.81 11.88
N ALA A 104 3.04 18.41 13.08
CA ALA A 104 2.07 17.92 14.05
C ALA A 104 0.65 17.98 13.46
N GLY A 105 -0.17 16.98 13.77
CA GLY A 105 -1.57 16.92 13.33
C GLY A 105 -1.81 16.55 11.86
N GLN A 106 -0.78 16.11 11.14
CA GLN A 106 -0.98 15.53 9.80
C GLN A 106 -1.82 14.24 9.87
N ILE A 107 -2.57 13.98 8.79
CA ILE A 107 -3.36 12.74 8.63
C ILE A 107 -2.48 11.50 8.87
N THR A 108 -1.25 11.52 8.37
CA THR A 108 -0.29 10.40 8.45
C THR A 108 0.29 10.19 9.86
N THR A 109 0.16 11.16 10.77
CA THR A 109 0.66 11.10 12.17
C THR A 109 -0.45 10.81 13.19
N ALA A 110 -1.72 10.86 12.80
CA ALA A 110 -2.85 10.43 13.62
C ALA A 110 -2.78 8.92 13.87
N GLY A 111 -3.18 8.45 15.03
CA GLY A 111 -3.15 7.02 15.41
C GLY A 111 -3.74 6.07 14.34
N PHE A 112 -4.77 5.29 14.65
CA PHE A 112 -5.47 4.47 13.66
C PHE A 112 -6.87 5.07 13.38
N PRO A 113 -7.00 6.05 12.48
CA PRO A 113 -8.31 6.60 12.11
C PRO A 113 -9.08 5.60 11.24
N PRO A 114 -10.43 5.57 11.31
CA PRO A 114 -11.28 4.67 10.51
C PRO A 114 -10.98 4.70 9.00
N ARG A 115 -10.71 5.90 8.50
CA ARG A 115 -10.43 6.14 7.07
C ARG A 115 -9.13 5.47 6.57
N LYS A 116 -8.27 5.01 7.48
CA LYS A 116 -7.07 4.24 7.09
C LYS A 116 -7.41 2.93 6.38
N LEU A 117 -8.62 2.42 6.56
CA LEU A 117 -9.12 1.25 5.83
C LEU A 117 -9.32 1.51 4.31
N ASP A 118 -9.30 2.76 3.86
CA ASP A 118 -9.28 3.11 2.44
C ASP A 118 -8.07 2.47 1.72
N ASP A 119 -6.91 2.31 2.42
CA ASP A 119 -5.76 1.61 1.86
C ASP A 119 -6.07 0.14 1.51
N LEU A 120 -6.91 -0.55 2.28
CA LEU A 120 -7.34 -1.91 1.96
C LEU A 120 -8.20 -1.94 0.69
N ARG A 121 -9.06 -0.93 0.51
CA ARG A 121 -9.86 -0.76 -0.71
C ARG A 121 -8.94 -0.57 -1.92
N MET A 122 -7.94 0.31 -1.80
CA MET A 122 -6.95 0.55 -2.84
C MET A 122 -6.22 -0.73 -3.25
N TYR A 123 -5.68 -1.50 -2.30
CA TYR A 123 -4.99 -2.76 -2.60
C TYR A 123 -5.92 -3.81 -3.22
N TRP A 124 -7.18 -3.85 -2.80
CA TRP A 124 -8.18 -4.72 -3.42
C TRP A 124 -8.43 -4.35 -4.89
N ASP A 125 -8.56 -3.06 -5.19
CA ASP A 125 -8.73 -2.57 -6.56
C ASP A 125 -7.52 -2.90 -7.43
N TRP A 126 -6.30 -2.76 -6.90
CA TRP A 126 -5.08 -3.16 -7.60
C TRP A 126 -5.06 -4.66 -7.91
N LEU A 127 -5.39 -5.48 -6.94
CA LEU A 127 -5.46 -6.93 -7.10
C LEU A 127 -6.44 -7.30 -8.21
N GLN A 128 -7.65 -6.74 -8.20
CA GLN A 128 -8.66 -6.99 -9.23
C GLN A 128 -8.20 -6.51 -10.62
N TYR A 129 -7.59 -5.34 -10.67
CA TYR A 129 -7.05 -4.79 -11.91
C TYR A 129 -5.98 -5.68 -12.52
N PHE A 130 -5.03 -6.17 -11.72
CA PHE A 130 -3.98 -7.05 -12.22
C PHE A 130 -4.48 -8.47 -12.50
N ALA A 131 -5.47 -8.96 -11.76
CA ALA A 131 -6.09 -10.26 -12.01
C ALA A 131 -6.77 -10.34 -13.40
N ALA A 132 -7.26 -9.21 -13.90
CA ALA A 132 -7.84 -9.12 -15.23
C ALA A 132 -6.80 -9.10 -16.39
N LYS A 133 -5.48 -9.14 -16.08
CA LYS A 133 -4.39 -9.00 -17.03
C LYS A 133 -3.46 -10.22 -16.98
N PRO A 134 -3.55 -11.15 -17.95
CA PRO A 134 -2.76 -12.40 -17.93
C PRO A 134 -1.25 -12.18 -17.93
N ASP A 135 -0.77 -11.08 -18.52
CA ASP A 135 0.64 -10.70 -18.57
C ASP A 135 1.15 -10.02 -17.28
N ARG A 136 0.27 -9.82 -16.29
CA ARG A 136 0.58 -9.15 -15.00
C ARG A 136 0.40 -10.06 -13.78
N THR A 137 0.56 -11.38 -13.96
CA THR A 137 0.41 -12.37 -12.86
C THR A 137 1.31 -12.08 -11.67
N GLU A 138 2.56 -11.66 -11.89
CA GLU A 138 3.48 -11.30 -10.81
C GLU A 138 2.95 -10.13 -10.00
N TYR A 139 2.41 -9.10 -10.65
CA TYR A 139 1.81 -7.93 -9.98
C TYR A 139 0.61 -8.34 -9.13
N GLN A 140 -0.26 -9.20 -9.67
CA GLN A 140 -1.40 -9.73 -8.93
C GLN A 140 -0.94 -10.49 -7.67
N GLN A 141 0.04 -11.37 -7.79
CA GLN A 141 0.55 -12.15 -6.66
C GLN A 141 1.10 -11.24 -5.56
N TRP A 142 1.89 -10.23 -5.91
CA TRP A 142 2.41 -9.25 -4.97
C TRP A 142 1.32 -8.40 -4.34
N ALA A 143 0.37 -7.87 -5.13
CA ALA A 143 -0.75 -7.10 -4.61
C ALA A 143 -1.58 -7.92 -3.61
N THR A 144 -1.80 -9.21 -3.91
CA THR A 144 -2.51 -10.14 -3.01
C THR A 144 -1.77 -10.35 -1.69
N ALA A 145 -0.44 -10.56 -1.76
CA ALA A 145 0.38 -10.71 -0.55
C ALA A 145 0.42 -9.43 0.29
N CYS A 146 0.54 -8.26 -0.36
CA CYS A 146 0.50 -6.96 0.30
C CYS A 146 -0.87 -6.70 0.94
N TYR A 147 -1.98 -7.05 0.27
CA TYR A 147 -3.33 -6.93 0.82
C TYR A 147 -3.46 -7.70 2.14
N TRP A 148 -3.01 -8.97 2.20
CA TRP A 148 -3.01 -9.77 3.42
C TRP A 148 -2.17 -9.13 4.52
N ARG A 149 -0.93 -8.74 4.22
CA ARG A 149 -0.01 -8.15 5.20
C ARG A 149 -0.57 -6.86 5.79
N LEU A 150 -1.11 -6.00 4.94
CA LEU A 150 -1.72 -4.74 5.35
C LEU A 150 -2.98 -4.96 6.18
N PHE A 151 -3.85 -5.90 5.76
CA PHE A 151 -5.06 -6.24 6.51
C PHE A 151 -4.70 -6.69 7.94
N TYR A 152 -3.76 -7.62 8.06
CA TYR A 152 -3.29 -8.11 9.35
C TYR A 152 -2.67 -7.00 10.20
N GLN A 153 -1.82 -6.18 9.60
CA GLN A 153 -1.21 -5.03 10.26
C GLN A 153 -2.28 -4.06 10.80
N PHE A 154 -3.26 -3.72 10.00
CA PHE A 154 -4.33 -2.78 10.39
C PHE A 154 -5.23 -3.35 11.47
N TRP A 155 -5.54 -4.65 11.41
CA TRP A 155 -6.24 -5.34 12.48
C TRP A 155 -5.50 -5.20 13.82
N CYS A 156 -4.20 -5.45 13.84
CA CYS A 156 -3.38 -5.33 15.03
C CYS A 156 -3.27 -3.87 15.51
N GLN A 157 -3.06 -2.92 14.60
CA GLN A 157 -2.97 -1.49 14.94
C GLN A 157 -4.28 -0.95 15.51
N SER A 158 -5.42 -1.31 14.93
CA SER A 158 -6.74 -0.93 15.43
C SER A 158 -7.00 -1.53 16.81
N GLY A 159 -6.59 -2.79 17.04
CA GLY A 159 -6.65 -3.41 18.35
C GLY A 159 -5.81 -2.67 19.40
N ALA A 160 -4.57 -2.32 19.05
CA ALA A 160 -3.68 -1.55 19.93
C ALA A 160 -4.20 -0.13 20.21
N ALA A 161 -4.87 0.48 19.23
CA ALA A 161 -5.53 1.79 19.39
C ALA A 161 -6.86 1.73 20.18
N GLY A 162 -7.37 0.53 20.45
CA GLY A 162 -8.61 0.31 21.21
C GLY A 162 -9.92 0.53 20.43
N ASN A 163 -9.84 0.77 19.12
CA ASN A 163 -11.03 1.03 18.29
C ASN A 163 -11.45 -0.12 17.36
N LEU A 164 -10.87 -1.32 17.56
CA LEU A 164 -11.16 -2.48 16.73
C LEU A 164 -12.65 -2.87 16.72
N ASN A 165 -13.32 -2.74 17.87
CA ASN A 165 -14.75 -3.06 17.97
C ASN A 165 -15.61 -2.09 17.16
N ASP A 166 -15.24 -0.81 17.13
CA ASP A 166 -15.96 0.23 16.38
C ASP A 166 -15.80 0.04 14.86
N LEU A 167 -14.68 -0.55 14.45
CA LEU A 167 -14.35 -0.80 13.04
C LEU A 167 -14.65 -2.23 12.58
N LYS A 168 -15.23 -3.06 13.46
CA LYS A 168 -15.43 -4.49 13.19
C LYS A 168 -16.18 -4.76 11.88
N ASP A 169 -17.27 -4.06 11.63
CA ASP A 169 -18.08 -4.28 10.43
C ASP A 169 -17.33 -3.93 9.15
N GLN A 170 -16.53 -2.87 9.18
CA GLN A 170 -15.67 -2.49 8.06
C GLN A 170 -14.58 -3.54 7.81
N PHE A 171 -13.91 -4.00 8.87
CA PHE A 171 -12.95 -5.09 8.74
C PHE A 171 -13.60 -6.37 8.23
N MET A 172 -14.82 -6.71 8.67
CA MET A 172 -15.51 -7.91 8.20
C MET A 172 -15.94 -7.81 6.73
N ALA A 173 -16.21 -6.61 6.23
CA ALA A 173 -16.43 -6.39 4.80
C ALA A 173 -15.15 -6.71 4.00
N HIS A 174 -14.00 -6.19 4.42
CA HIS A 174 -12.70 -6.50 3.80
C HIS A 174 -12.27 -7.95 4.01
N LYS A 175 -12.68 -8.59 5.13
CA LYS A 175 -12.39 -10.01 5.36
C LYS A 175 -13.02 -10.92 4.31
N LYS A 176 -14.20 -10.60 3.78
CA LYS A 176 -14.80 -11.35 2.67
C LYS A 176 -13.90 -11.35 1.43
N HIS A 177 -13.27 -10.22 1.15
CA HIS A 177 -12.29 -10.12 0.07
C HIS A 177 -11.03 -10.94 0.37
N LEU A 178 -10.53 -10.88 1.61
CA LEU A 178 -9.40 -11.70 2.03
C LEU A 178 -9.71 -13.20 1.89
N ASP A 179 -10.86 -13.64 2.40
CA ASP A 179 -11.26 -15.06 2.35
C ASP A 179 -11.33 -15.59 0.90
N ALA A 180 -11.74 -14.76 -0.04
CA ALA A 180 -11.78 -15.13 -1.46
C ALA A 180 -10.39 -15.43 -2.04
N VAL A 181 -9.33 -14.83 -1.51
CA VAL A 181 -7.96 -14.98 -2.02
C VAL A 181 -7.06 -15.87 -1.13
N VAL A 182 -7.58 -16.39 -0.01
CA VAL A 182 -6.83 -17.33 0.85
C VAL A 182 -6.26 -18.52 0.08
N PRO A 183 -6.98 -19.19 -0.85
CA PRO A 183 -6.40 -20.29 -1.62
C PRO A 183 -5.18 -19.90 -2.44
N ASP A 184 -5.16 -18.68 -3.01
CA ASP A 184 -4.04 -18.17 -3.79
C ASP A 184 -2.86 -17.81 -2.87
N LEU A 185 -3.13 -17.17 -1.74
CA LEU A 185 -2.12 -16.88 -0.72
C LEU A 185 -1.44 -18.14 -0.18
N MET A 186 -2.21 -19.21 0.05
CA MET A 186 -1.66 -20.48 0.53
C MET A 186 -0.73 -21.15 -0.49
N ARG A 187 -0.98 -20.97 -1.78
CA ARG A 187 -0.12 -21.45 -2.88
C ARG A 187 1.04 -20.52 -3.18
N SER A 188 0.95 -19.27 -2.76
CA SER A 188 1.94 -18.24 -3.08
C SER A 188 3.32 -18.55 -2.51
N PRO A 189 4.41 -18.43 -3.31
CA PRO A 189 5.77 -18.49 -2.81
C PRO A 189 6.19 -17.23 -2.05
N LEU A 190 5.39 -16.16 -2.12
CA LEU A 190 5.69 -14.87 -1.49
C LEU A 190 5.40 -14.87 0.02
N LEU A 191 4.65 -15.86 0.52
CA LEU A 191 4.37 -16.01 1.94
C LEU A 191 5.26 -17.09 2.55
N SER A 192 5.92 -16.75 3.65
CA SER A 192 6.62 -17.71 4.50
C SER A 192 5.65 -18.71 5.14
N ALA A 193 6.16 -19.85 5.59
CA ALA A 193 5.36 -20.85 6.31
C ALA A 193 4.66 -20.23 7.54
N GLY A 194 5.35 -19.36 8.29
CA GLY A 194 4.78 -18.66 9.43
C GLY A 194 3.64 -17.70 9.04
N GLU A 195 3.74 -16.99 7.91
CA GLU A 195 2.66 -16.15 7.40
C GLU A 195 1.44 -16.99 7.00
N LYS A 196 1.64 -18.15 6.37
CA LYS A 196 0.55 -19.06 5.99
C LYS A 196 -0.18 -19.62 7.21
N VAL A 197 0.55 -20.04 8.24
CA VAL A 197 -0.07 -20.48 9.52
C VAL A 197 -0.87 -19.32 10.13
N ARG A 198 -0.31 -18.13 10.18
CA ARG A 198 -0.97 -16.93 10.69
C ARG A 198 -2.25 -16.62 9.91
N LEU A 199 -2.19 -16.70 8.58
CA LEU A 199 -3.34 -16.48 7.70
C LEU A 199 -4.48 -17.45 8.01
N VAL A 200 -4.20 -18.74 8.14
CA VAL A 200 -5.20 -19.78 8.45
C VAL A 200 -5.86 -19.50 9.80
N LEU A 201 -5.06 -19.28 10.84
CA LEU A 201 -5.58 -19.00 12.19
C LEU A 201 -6.42 -17.72 12.22
N PHE A 202 -5.94 -16.68 11.55
CA PHE A 202 -6.65 -15.40 11.44
C PHE A 202 -7.95 -15.54 10.67
N SER A 203 -7.96 -16.25 9.54
CA SER A 203 -9.17 -16.49 8.74
C SER A 203 -10.22 -17.26 9.50
N ALA A 204 -9.80 -18.22 10.33
CA ALA A 204 -10.72 -19.02 11.16
C ALA A 204 -11.40 -18.17 12.25
N ASN A 205 -10.65 -17.37 12.99
CA ASN A 205 -11.19 -16.49 14.04
C ASN A 205 -10.26 -15.30 14.33
N PRO A 206 -10.46 -14.17 13.66
CA PRO A 206 -9.61 -12.99 13.83
C PRO A 206 -9.54 -12.47 15.28
N SER A 207 -10.66 -12.44 15.97
CA SER A 207 -10.73 -11.90 17.34
C SER A 207 -10.01 -12.79 18.35
N ALA A 208 -10.18 -14.11 18.27
CA ALA A 208 -9.47 -15.05 19.13
C ALA A 208 -7.96 -15.03 18.84
N PHE A 209 -7.60 -14.96 17.56
CA PHE A 209 -6.20 -14.90 17.15
C PHE A 209 -5.50 -13.64 17.69
N TYR A 210 -6.16 -12.47 17.62
CA TYR A 210 -5.61 -11.22 18.17
C TYR A 210 -5.45 -11.32 19.69
N GLY A 211 -6.46 -11.84 20.41
CA GLY A 211 -6.39 -12.04 21.85
C GLY A 211 -5.23 -12.94 22.27
N ALA A 212 -5.03 -14.05 21.55
CA ALA A 212 -3.89 -14.96 21.79
C ALA A 212 -2.54 -14.30 21.49
N ALA A 213 -2.41 -13.56 20.38
CA ALA A 213 -1.18 -12.88 19.99
C ALA A 213 -0.80 -11.77 20.98
N THR A 214 -1.76 -10.99 21.48
CA THR A 214 -1.53 -9.95 22.48
C THR A 214 -1.18 -10.52 23.86
N ALA A 215 -1.78 -11.63 24.24
CA ALA A 215 -1.43 -12.35 25.46
C ALA A 215 0.00 -12.88 25.39
N TRP A 216 0.40 -13.46 24.25
CA TRP A 216 1.75 -13.97 24.02
C TRP A 216 2.81 -12.85 24.06
N GLY A 217 2.56 -11.73 23.39
CA GLY A 217 3.48 -10.58 23.39
C GLY A 217 3.62 -9.85 24.73
N ARG A 218 2.74 -10.14 25.70
CA ARG A 218 2.88 -9.64 27.09
C ARG A 218 3.69 -10.59 27.97
N LEU A 219 3.95 -11.78 27.51
CA LEU A 219 4.72 -12.80 28.24
C LEU A 219 6.16 -12.93 27.75
N THR A 220 6.48 -12.31 26.62
CA THR A 220 7.84 -12.17 26.04
C THR A 220 8.32 -10.73 26.13
#